data_3526bae13320ed11421da1e09e5ad2d3
#
_entry.id   3526bae13320ed11421da1e09e5ad2d3
#
_cell.length_a   1.000
_cell.length_b   1.000
_cell.length_c   1.000
_cell.angle_alpha   90.00
_cell.angle_beta   90.00
_cell.angle_gamma   90.00
#
_symmetry.space_group_name_H-M   'P 1'
#
loop_
_entity.id
_entity.type
_entity.pdbx_description
1 polymer ?
#
loop_
_entity_poly.entity_id
_entity_poly.type
_entity_poly.pdbx_seq_one_letter_code
_entity_poly.pdbx_strand_id
1 'polypeptide(L)'
;MAKAISIDEFQRELERYSKQALADSKRFVTLSSAEVERTAKTIMRDTITNPDVSYGRKGHHPSVEGNPPAVDKGTLLQSITHSVKVEGNEAIGEVGSIISNSDYPRFLEYGTSKMKPRPWLSASLIKCQSFMANLWKEIFG
;
A
#
# COMPACT_ATOMS: atom_id res chain seq x y z
N MET A 1 26.59 -29.46 24.83
CA MET A 1 25.48 -29.99 25.64
C MET A 1 24.38 -28.96 25.77
N ALA A 2 23.15 -29.34 25.56
CA ALA A 2 22.01 -28.46 25.80
C ALA A 2 21.88 -28.16 27.29
N LYS A 3 21.77 -26.89 27.66
CA LYS A 3 21.51 -26.45 29.03
C LYS A 3 20.02 -26.60 29.34
N ALA A 4 19.69 -27.27 30.43
CA ALA A 4 18.32 -27.30 30.92
C ALA A 4 17.92 -25.90 31.44
N ILE A 5 16.76 -25.44 31.10
CA ILE A 5 16.17 -24.19 31.59
C ILE A 5 14.95 -24.51 32.47
N SER A 6 14.68 -23.64 33.43
CA SER A 6 13.47 -23.75 34.24
C SER A 6 12.20 -23.38 33.43
N ILE A 7 11.04 -23.78 33.94
CA ILE A 7 9.75 -23.42 33.34
C ILE A 7 9.60 -21.89 33.31
N ASP A 8 9.99 -21.21 34.37
CA ASP A 8 9.92 -19.75 34.46
C ASP A 8 10.84 -19.04 33.44
N GLU A 9 12.05 -19.60 33.24
CA GLU A 9 12.95 -19.10 32.19
C GLU A 9 12.38 -19.33 30.81
N PHE A 10 11.81 -20.50 30.56
CA PHE A 10 11.17 -20.82 29.30
C PHE A 10 9.97 -19.88 28.99
N GLN A 11 9.11 -19.61 29.98
CA GLN A 11 8.01 -18.68 29.83
C GLN A 11 8.48 -17.26 29.50
N ARG A 12 9.50 -16.77 30.21
CA ARG A 12 10.11 -15.46 29.93
C ARG A 12 10.68 -15.36 28.53
N GLU A 13 11.35 -16.40 28.07
CA GLU A 13 11.89 -16.47 26.70
C GLU A 13 10.76 -16.45 25.65
N LEU A 14 9.70 -17.23 25.85
CA LEU A 14 8.53 -17.22 24.96
C LEU A 14 7.89 -15.84 24.87
N GLU A 15 7.69 -15.16 26.00
CA GLU A 15 7.14 -13.81 26.03
C GLU A 15 8.07 -12.82 25.29
N ARG A 16 9.36 -12.93 25.46
CA ARG A 16 10.34 -12.12 24.76
C ARG A 16 10.28 -12.31 23.26
N TYR A 17 10.26 -13.56 22.78
CA TYR A 17 10.13 -13.86 21.36
C TYR A 17 8.80 -13.40 20.78
N SER A 18 7.72 -13.57 21.50
CA SER A 18 6.39 -13.09 21.07
C SER A 18 6.34 -11.59 20.90
N LYS A 19 6.88 -10.83 21.85
CA LYS A 19 6.97 -9.36 21.76
C LYS A 19 7.88 -8.92 20.61
N GLN A 20 9.01 -9.60 20.41
CA GLN A 20 9.92 -9.28 19.31
C GLN A 20 9.26 -9.57 17.94
N ALA A 21 8.59 -10.71 17.79
CA ALA A 21 7.88 -11.07 16.57
C ALA A 21 6.79 -10.06 16.22
N LEU A 22 6.05 -9.56 17.21
CA LEU A 22 5.04 -8.52 16.98
C LEU A 22 5.68 -7.18 16.58
N ALA A 23 6.78 -6.80 17.21
CA ALA A 23 7.52 -5.59 16.87
C ALA A 23 8.08 -5.66 15.44
N ASP A 24 8.64 -6.80 15.05
CA ASP A 24 9.15 -7.05 13.70
C ASP A 24 8.04 -7.07 12.66
N SER A 25 6.89 -7.66 12.98
CA SER A 25 5.70 -7.64 12.14
C SER A 25 5.17 -6.22 11.93
N LYS A 26 5.11 -5.43 12.99
CA LYS A 26 4.72 -4.00 12.90
C LYS A 26 5.69 -3.22 12.02
N ARG A 27 7.00 -3.43 12.17
CA ARG A 27 8.03 -2.81 11.33
C ARG A 27 7.86 -3.17 9.86
N PHE A 28 7.66 -4.45 9.55
CA PHE A 28 7.42 -4.93 8.19
C PHE A 28 6.18 -4.25 7.56
N VAL A 29 5.07 -4.27 8.27
CA VAL A 29 3.80 -3.69 7.81
C VAL A 29 3.91 -2.18 7.62
N THR A 30 4.59 -1.48 8.53
CA THR A 30 4.80 -0.03 8.45
C THR A 30 5.59 0.36 7.21
N LEU A 31 6.73 -0.29 6.99
CA LEU A 31 7.58 0.00 5.83
C LEU A 31 6.92 -0.41 4.51
N SER A 32 6.23 -1.55 4.49
CA SER A 32 5.48 -2.00 3.31
C SER A 32 4.35 -1.06 2.95
N SER A 33 3.57 -0.61 3.92
CA SER A 33 2.45 0.32 3.70
C SER A 33 2.94 1.68 3.19
N ALA A 34 4.01 2.20 3.78
CA ALA A 34 4.64 3.45 3.33
C ALA A 34 5.16 3.34 1.89
N GLU A 35 5.74 2.19 1.53
CA GLU A 35 6.23 1.97 0.16
C GLU A 35 5.09 1.85 -0.85
N VAL A 36 3.98 1.20 -0.52
CA VAL A 36 2.79 1.14 -1.39
C VAL A 36 2.22 2.54 -1.60
N GLU A 37 2.07 3.35 -0.55
CA GLU A 37 1.63 4.74 -0.67
C GLU A 37 2.56 5.55 -1.59
N ARG A 38 3.86 5.49 -1.36
CA ARG A 38 4.86 6.18 -2.18
C ARG A 38 4.79 5.76 -3.64
N THR A 39 4.68 4.46 -3.90
CA THR A 39 4.61 3.89 -5.24
C THR A 39 3.32 4.32 -5.94
N ALA A 40 2.16 4.30 -5.25
CA ALA A 40 0.90 4.77 -5.80
C ALA A 40 0.99 6.23 -6.27
N LYS A 41 1.57 7.08 -5.46
CA LYS A 41 1.77 8.50 -5.82
C LYS A 41 2.74 8.65 -7.00
N THR A 42 3.80 7.87 -7.03
CA THR A 42 4.82 7.91 -8.09
C THR A 42 4.26 7.46 -9.44
N ILE A 43 3.56 6.33 -9.49
CA ILE A 43 3.00 5.83 -10.76
C ILE A 43 1.96 6.79 -11.34
N MET A 44 1.21 7.48 -10.51
CA MET A 44 0.26 8.50 -10.97
C MET A 44 0.95 9.74 -11.52
N ARG A 45 2.02 10.21 -10.88
CA ARG A 45 2.82 11.34 -11.37
C ARG A 45 3.51 11.04 -12.70
N ASP A 46 3.98 9.81 -12.86
CA ASP A 46 4.75 9.38 -14.02
C ASP A 46 3.85 8.90 -15.19
N THR A 47 2.54 8.82 -14.97
CA THR A 47 1.60 8.37 -15.99
C THR A 47 1.45 9.40 -17.10
N ILE A 48 1.63 8.92 -18.34
CA ILE A 48 1.49 9.72 -19.55
C ILE A 48 0.00 9.91 -19.86
N THR A 49 -0.39 11.14 -20.16
CA THR A 49 -1.74 11.48 -20.62
C THR A 49 -1.90 11.20 -22.11
N ASN A 50 -3.14 10.94 -22.53
CA ASN A 50 -3.46 10.81 -23.94
C ASN A 50 -3.81 12.20 -24.53
N PRO A 51 -2.93 12.80 -25.36
CA PRO A 51 -3.14 14.13 -25.89
C PRO A 51 -4.32 14.22 -26.87
N ASP A 52 -4.71 13.10 -27.47
CA ASP A 52 -5.77 13.05 -28.49
C ASP A 52 -7.17 13.01 -27.87
N VAL A 53 -7.26 12.79 -26.57
CA VAL A 53 -8.53 12.71 -25.83
C VAL A 53 -8.61 13.84 -24.82
N SER A 54 -9.67 14.62 -24.91
CA SER A 54 -10.04 15.60 -23.90
C SER A 54 -11.35 15.19 -23.26
N TYR A 55 -11.41 15.20 -21.93
CA TYR A 55 -12.59 14.78 -21.19
C TYR A 55 -12.92 15.77 -20.07
N GLY A 56 -14.19 16.19 -20.04
CA GLY A 56 -14.70 17.07 -19.00
C GLY A 56 -14.14 18.49 -19.10
N ARG A 57 -13.20 18.82 -18.25
CA ARG A 57 -12.61 20.17 -18.18
C ARG A 57 -11.68 20.44 -19.36
N LYS A 58 -11.79 21.64 -19.92
CA LYS A 58 -10.91 22.11 -21.02
C LYS A 58 -9.43 21.97 -20.61
N GLY A 59 -8.63 21.33 -21.47
CA GLY A 59 -7.21 21.10 -21.25
C GLY A 59 -6.88 19.91 -20.35
N HIS A 60 -7.89 19.16 -19.89
CA HIS A 60 -7.68 17.91 -19.17
C HIS A 60 -7.54 16.73 -20.15
N HIS A 61 -6.44 16.03 -20.06
CA HIS A 61 -6.16 14.83 -20.83
C HIS A 61 -6.07 13.64 -19.89
N PRO A 62 -6.95 12.63 -20.01
CA PRO A 62 -6.88 11.44 -19.17
C PRO A 62 -5.67 10.57 -19.53
N SER A 63 -5.31 9.66 -18.65
CA SER A 63 -4.38 8.59 -18.99
C SER A 63 -4.96 7.64 -20.04
N VAL A 64 -4.09 6.86 -20.67
CA VAL A 64 -4.53 5.75 -21.53
C VAL A 64 -5.24 4.70 -20.68
N GLU A 65 -6.31 4.11 -21.21
CA GLU A 65 -7.07 3.06 -20.53
C GLU A 65 -6.16 1.88 -20.14
N GLY A 66 -6.35 1.33 -18.95
CA GLY A 66 -5.52 0.26 -18.40
C GLY A 66 -4.27 0.73 -17.68
N ASN A 67 -3.82 1.96 -17.91
CA ASN A 67 -2.73 2.58 -17.16
C ASN A 67 -3.27 3.27 -15.89
N PRO A 68 -2.42 3.50 -14.88
CA PRO A 68 -2.81 4.28 -13.71
C PRO A 68 -3.38 5.65 -14.10
N PRO A 69 -4.23 6.26 -13.27
CA PRO A 69 -4.76 7.58 -13.58
C PRO A 69 -3.66 8.64 -13.57
N ALA A 70 -3.72 9.57 -14.51
CA ALA A 70 -2.86 10.74 -14.50
C ALA A 70 -3.34 11.77 -13.49
N VAL A 71 -2.41 12.57 -12.96
CA VAL A 71 -2.75 13.64 -12.03
C VAL A 71 -3.45 14.77 -12.78
N ASP A 72 -4.67 15.12 -12.35
CA ASP A 72 -5.38 16.32 -12.80
C ASP A 72 -5.17 17.47 -11.79
N LYS A 73 -6.00 17.52 -10.76
CA LYS A 73 -5.90 18.56 -9.71
C LYS A 73 -5.04 18.13 -8.52
N GLY A 74 -4.65 16.87 -8.47
CA GLY A 74 -3.90 16.30 -7.36
C GLY A 74 -4.75 15.87 -6.17
N THR A 75 -6.07 15.96 -6.24
CA THR A 75 -6.97 15.60 -5.15
C THR A 75 -6.83 14.13 -4.75
N LEU A 76 -6.87 13.21 -5.72
CA LEU A 76 -6.66 11.78 -5.47
C LEU A 76 -5.26 11.52 -4.94
N LEU A 77 -4.24 12.06 -5.59
CA LEU A 77 -2.85 11.90 -5.18
C LEU A 77 -2.61 12.32 -3.73
N GLN A 78 -3.14 13.45 -3.33
CA GLN A 78 -3.01 13.98 -1.96
C GLN A 78 -3.81 13.18 -0.94
N SER A 79 -4.87 12.51 -1.37
CA SER A 79 -5.73 11.71 -0.51
C SER A 79 -5.17 10.33 -0.18
N ILE A 80 -4.17 9.86 -0.93
CA ILE A 80 -3.57 8.54 -0.70
C ILE A 80 -2.74 8.59 0.56
N THR A 81 -3.05 7.70 1.49
CA THR A 81 -2.37 7.60 2.79
C THR A 81 -2.31 6.15 3.24
N HIS A 82 -1.55 5.90 4.28
CA HIS A 82 -1.51 4.61 4.96
C HIS A 82 -1.71 4.77 6.46
N SER A 83 -2.15 3.70 7.08
CA SER A 83 -2.23 3.58 8.53
C SER A 83 -1.78 2.19 8.97
N VAL A 84 -1.24 2.11 10.17
CA VAL A 84 -0.84 0.85 10.78
C VAL A 84 -1.43 0.77 12.18
N LYS A 85 -2.07 -0.35 12.48
CA LYS A 85 -2.60 -0.65 13.80
C LYS A 85 -2.16 -2.03 14.27
N VAL A 86 -2.11 -2.21 15.57
CA VAL A 86 -1.87 -3.50 16.20
C VAL A 86 -3.12 -3.90 16.96
N GLU A 87 -3.66 -5.06 16.64
CA GLU A 87 -4.82 -5.65 17.30
C GLU A 87 -4.43 -7.05 17.80
N GLY A 88 -4.35 -7.22 19.14
CA GLY A 88 -3.86 -8.46 19.74
C GLY A 88 -2.44 -8.77 19.28
N ASN A 89 -2.26 -9.88 18.57
CA ASN A 89 -0.97 -10.34 18.02
C ASN A 89 -0.81 -10.04 16.52
N GLU A 90 -1.65 -9.19 15.97
CA GLU A 90 -1.64 -8.87 14.54
C GLU A 90 -1.21 -7.41 14.31
N ALA A 91 -0.34 -7.21 13.33
CA ALA A 91 -0.05 -5.89 12.78
C ALA A 91 -0.77 -5.75 11.43
N ILE A 92 -1.60 -4.73 11.30
CA ILE A 92 -2.44 -4.49 10.13
C ILE A 92 -2.07 -3.16 9.51
N GLY A 93 -1.68 -3.18 8.23
CA GLY A 93 -1.45 -1.99 7.42
C GLY A 93 -2.58 -1.80 6.42
N GLU A 94 -3.06 -0.58 6.31
CA GLU A 94 -4.07 -0.20 5.34
C GLU A 94 -3.53 0.94 4.48
N VAL A 95 -3.70 0.83 3.18
CA VAL A 95 -3.33 1.88 2.21
C VAL A 95 -4.54 2.18 1.34
N GLY A 96 -4.84 3.43 1.16
CA GLY A 96 -5.97 3.83 0.34
C GLY A 96 -6.15 5.33 0.25
N SER A 97 -7.29 5.73 -0.31
CA SER A 97 -7.71 7.12 -0.37
C SER A 97 -8.63 7.47 0.79
N ILE A 98 -8.41 8.62 1.40
CA ILE A 98 -9.28 9.16 2.45
C ILE A 98 -10.47 9.96 1.91
N ILE A 99 -10.68 9.98 0.60
CA ILE A 99 -11.86 10.61 0.00
C ILE A 99 -13.10 9.81 0.42
N SER A 100 -13.97 10.42 1.21
CA SER A 100 -15.17 9.79 1.77
C SER A 100 -16.48 10.22 1.09
N ASN A 101 -16.46 11.34 0.37
CA ASN A 101 -17.66 11.94 -0.25
C ASN A 101 -17.81 11.58 -1.74
N SER A 102 -17.01 10.67 -2.25
CA SER A 102 -17.03 10.24 -3.66
C SER A 102 -16.46 8.84 -3.82
N ASP A 103 -17.07 8.05 -4.68
CA ASP A 103 -16.56 6.75 -5.11
C ASP A 103 -15.50 6.84 -6.23
N TYR A 104 -15.06 8.03 -6.57
CA TYR A 104 -14.12 8.27 -7.66
C TYR A 104 -12.84 7.42 -7.58
N PRO A 105 -12.16 7.28 -6.42
CA PRO A 105 -10.98 6.42 -6.32
C PRO A 105 -11.27 4.95 -6.65
N ARG A 106 -12.44 4.46 -6.24
CA ARG A 106 -12.89 3.10 -6.51
C ARG A 106 -13.23 2.90 -7.99
N PHE A 107 -13.88 3.87 -8.61
CA PHE A 107 -14.21 3.82 -10.04
C PHE A 107 -12.96 3.78 -10.91
N LEU A 108 -11.91 4.48 -10.53
CA LEU A 108 -10.61 4.38 -11.22
C LEU A 108 -10.00 3.00 -11.09
N GLU A 109 -10.01 2.43 -9.89
CA GLU A 109 -9.41 1.11 -9.64
C GLU A 109 -10.13 -0.01 -10.41
N TYR A 110 -11.45 -0.04 -10.35
CA TYR A 110 -12.25 -1.15 -10.88
C TYR A 110 -12.97 -0.85 -12.21
N GLY A 111 -13.00 0.40 -12.63
CA GLY A 111 -13.79 0.84 -13.76
C GLY A 111 -15.28 0.92 -13.47
N THR A 112 -16.02 1.34 -14.46
CA THR A 112 -17.49 1.43 -14.47
C THR A 112 -18.04 0.85 -15.75
N SER A 113 -19.37 0.83 -15.93
CA SER A 113 -20.00 0.44 -17.20
C SER A 113 -19.59 1.34 -18.40
N LYS A 114 -19.08 2.55 -18.12
CA LYS A 114 -18.69 3.56 -19.13
C LYS A 114 -17.19 3.84 -19.20
N MET A 115 -16.41 3.31 -18.26
CA MET A 115 -14.99 3.59 -18.15
C MET A 115 -14.23 2.31 -17.81
N LYS A 116 -13.18 2.01 -18.58
CA LYS A 116 -12.27 0.90 -18.26
C LYS A 116 -11.44 1.22 -17.01
N PRO A 117 -11.01 0.19 -16.26
CA PRO A 117 -10.16 0.38 -15.10
C PRO A 117 -8.89 1.17 -15.42
N ARG A 118 -8.52 2.03 -14.48
CA ARG A 118 -7.22 2.70 -14.39
C ARG A 118 -6.63 2.40 -13.03
N PRO A 119 -6.08 1.19 -12.84
CA PRO A 119 -5.67 0.71 -11.53
C PRO A 119 -4.49 1.54 -10.98
N TRP A 120 -4.62 1.99 -9.76
CA TRP A 120 -3.61 2.77 -9.06
C TRP A 120 -3.12 2.06 -7.80
N LEU A 121 -4.02 1.39 -7.08
CA LEU A 121 -3.69 0.71 -5.84
C LEU A 121 -3.16 -0.70 -6.08
N SER A 122 -3.88 -1.52 -6.86
CA SER A 122 -3.43 -2.87 -7.23
C SER A 122 -2.13 -2.84 -8.03
N ALA A 123 -1.98 -1.90 -8.95
CA ALA A 123 -0.75 -1.71 -9.71
C ALA A 123 0.44 -1.35 -8.80
N SER A 124 0.21 -0.53 -7.78
CA SER A 124 1.23 -0.17 -6.78
C SER A 124 1.64 -1.36 -5.94
N LEU A 125 0.67 -2.15 -5.49
CA LEU A 125 0.93 -3.35 -4.70
C LEU A 125 1.77 -4.36 -5.48
N ILE A 126 1.44 -4.59 -6.74
CA ILE A 126 2.24 -5.47 -7.63
C ILE A 126 3.67 -4.98 -7.76
N LYS A 127 3.89 -3.68 -7.95
CA LYS A 127 5.23 -3.10 -8.03
C LYS A 127 6.04 -3.22 -6.74
N CYS A 128 5.36 -3.27 -5.60
CA CYS A 128 6.01 -3.38 -4.29
C CYS A 128 6.33 -4.82 -3.86
N GLN A 129 5.94 -5.83 -4.62
CA GLN A 129 6.14 -7.24 -4.23
C GLN A 129 7.62 -7.59 -4.00
N SER A 130 8.52 -7.14 -4.87
CA SER A 130 9.96 -7.39 -4.70
C SER A 130 10.53 -6.68 -3.47
N PHE A 131 10.10 -5.44 -3.22
CA PHE A 131 10.47 -4.69 -2.02
C PHE A 131 10.03 -5.43 -0.76
N MET A 132 8.78 -5.87 -0.71
CA MET A 132 8.23 -6.60 0.42
C MET A 132 8.95 -7.93 0.65
N ALA A 133 9.25 -8.67 -0.40
CA ALA A 133 9.97 -9.93 -0.31
C ALA A 133 11.39 -9.74 0.25
N ASN A 134 12.11 -8.71 -0.19
CA ASN A 134 13.44 -8.38 0.31
C ASN A 134 13.38 -7.89 1.78
N LEU A 135 12.41 -7.06 2.11
CA LEU A 135 12.18 -6.58 3.47
C LEU A 135 11.84 -7.73 4.44
N TRP A 136 11.04 -8.67 3.98
CA TRP A 136 10.72 -9.88 4.76
C TRP A 136 11.98 -10.67 5.10
N LYS A 137 12.85 -10.88 4.11
CA LYS A 137 14.13 -11.57 4.31
C LYS A 137 15.05 -10.81 5.26
N GLU A 138 15.07 -9.49 5.17
CA GLU A 138 15.88 -8.65 6.05
C GLU A 138 15.42 -8.75 7.51
N ILE A 139 14.12 -8.74 7.76
CA ILE A 139 13.55 -8.71 9.10
C ILE A 139 13.47 -10.11 9.73
N PHE A 140 13.05 -11.11 8.97
CA PHE A 140 12.73 -12.47 9.45
C PHE A 140 13.67 -13.56 8.94
N GLY A 141 14.49 -13.27 7.96
CA GLY A 141 15.38 -14.22 7.29
C GLY A 141 16.70 -14.54 8.00
#